data_e46f117a400cabe1108f4f908e77641f
#
_entry.id   e46f117a400cabe1108f4f908e77641f
#
_cell.length_a   1.000
_cell.length_b   1.000
_cell.length_c   1.000
_cell.angle_alpha   90.00
_cell.angle_beta   90.00
_cell.angle_gamma   90.00
#
_symmetry.space_group_name_H-M   'P 1'
#
loop_
_entity.id
_entity.type
_entity.pdbx_description
1 polymer ?
#
loop_
_entity_poly.entity_id
_entity_poly.type
_entity_poly.pdbx_seq_one_letter_code
_entity_poly.pdbx_strand_id
1 'polypeptide(L)'
;MTEFTEDKNIIFYAMRDKEVILKAAEIIRKGGIVAFPTETVYGLGADAFNPFAVARIFEVKGRPYFDPLIVHVANHTDLDRLVIEIPSDAKKLMERFWPGPLTVVLLKKENVPDIVTAGLQTVAIRMPKHSMTLSLIELAGSPIVGPSANPFGYLSPTTAKHVQDQLGDKIDFILDGGPCEVGVESTILSFFEKRPLLLRPGGVPLEEIESIIGKVEVRPIEEEKPLAPGMLPRHYAPRTPIVLDWSKKNLDSYRDKKIGLLVFQEPKNFLKFHQIEVLSKKGDFREAAANLFSAIRRLDALNLDLILAEAVPEVGLGRAIMDRLRRASNVISTTNDSISTFRGMGKKAYTTEDLIRDRKCERNIEDEEDRG
;
A
#
# COMPACT_ATOMS: atom_id res chain seq x y z
N MET A 1 22.51 32.47 -32.06
CA MET A 1 22.48 31.02 -32.38
C MET A 1 22.63 30.24 -31.08
N THR A 2 21.64 30.35 -30.18
CA THR A 2 21.60 29.67 -28.86
C THR A 2 20.16 29.51 -28.39
N GLU A 3 19.34 28.75 -29.13
CA GLU A 3 17.95 28.49 -28.73
C GLU A 3 17.41 27.11 -29.18
N PHE A 4 18.27 26.12 -29.47
CA PHE A 4 17.79 24.81 -29.96
C PHE A 4 18.23 23.60 -29.13
N THR A 5 18.82 23.78 -27.94
CA THR A 5 19.36 22.65 -27.15
C THR A 5 18.44 22.16 -26.04
N GLU A 6 17.55 22.98 -25.51
CA GLU A 6 16.62 22.57 -24.44
C GLU A 6 15.45 21.71 -24.96
N ASP A 7 14.87 22.06 -26.11
CA ASP A 7 13.74 21.29 -26.67
C ASP A 7 14.10 19.86 -27.10
N LYS A 8 15.32 19.62 -27.59
CA LYS A 8 15.75 18.27 -27.98
C LYS A 8 15.93 17.34 -26.80
N ASN A 9 16.41 17.85 -25.66
CA ASN A 9 16.55 17.06 -24.44
C ASN A 9 15.19 16.68 -23.87
N ILE A 10 14.22 17.60 -23.82
CA ILE A 10 12.86 17.33 -23.33
C ILE A 10 12.16 16.29 -24.22
N ILE A 11 12.28 16.40 -25.55
CA ILE A 11 11.70 15.44 -26.50
C ILE A 11 12.37 14.06 -26.34
N PHE A 12 13.68 14.01 -26.13
CA PHE A 12 14.43 12.75 -25.96
C PHE A 12 14.06 12.04 -24.66
N TYR A 13 13.89 12.79 -23.55
CA TYR A 13 13.40 12.24 -22.27
C TYR A 13 11.97 11.73 -22.40
N ALA A 14 11.06 12.49 -22.98
CA ALA A 14 9.68 12.08 -23.17
C ALA A 14 9.52 10.85 -24.09
N MET A 15 10.35 10.71 -25.13
CA MET A 15 10.38 9.51 -25.97
C MET A 15 10.91 8.28 -25.22
N ARG A 16 11.96 8.44 -24.42
CA ARG A 16 12.54 7.36 -23.62
C ARG A 16 11.54 6.86 -22.56
N ASP A 17 10.84 7.78 -21.90
CA ASP A 17 9.81 7.44 -20.90
C ASP A 17 8.66 6.66 -21.57
N LYS A 18 8.24 7.06 -22.76
CA LYS A 18 7.18 6.36 -23.51
C LYS A 18 7.57 4.93 -23.89
N GLU A 19 8.81 4.69 -24.32
CA GLU A 19 9.30 3.33 -24.64
C GLU A 19 9.35 2.44 -23.40
N VAL A 20 9.79 2.99 -22.27
CA VAL A 20 9.86 2.25 -20.99
C VAL A 20 8.47 1.89 -20.50
N ILE A 21 7.49 2.81 -20.62
CA ILE A 21 6.09 2.54 -20.22
C ILE A 21 5.46 1.50 -21.17
N LEU A 22 5.71 1.58 -22.49
CA LEU A 22 5.25 0.57 -23.45
C LEU A 22 5.77 -0.82 -23.12
N LYS A 23 7.05 -0.94 -22.77
CA LYS A 23 7.65 -2.22 -22.33
C LYS A 23 6.95 -2.75 -21.08
N ALA A 24 6.72 -1.90 -20.08
CA ALA A 24 6.02 -2.28 -18.85
C ALA A 24 4.58 -2.74 -19.15
N ALA A 25 3.86 -2.02 -20.01
CA ALA A 25 2.51 -2.36 -20.44
C ALA A 25 2.45 -3.71 -21.19
N GLU A 26 3.45 -3.99 -22.03
CA GLU A 26 3.55 -5.27 -22.73
C GLU A 26 3.76 -6.44 -21.76
N ILE A 27 4.58 -6.25 -20.72
CA ILE A 27 4.78 -7.24 -19.65
C ILE A 27 3.46 -7.54 -18.96
N ILE A 28 2.69 -6.51 -18.55
CA ILE A 28 1.36 -6.66 -17.92
C ILE A 28 0.42 -7.45 -18.84
N ARG A 29 0.31 -7.08 -20.12
CA ARG A 29 -0.54 -7.77 -21.11
C ARG A 29 -0.19 -9.25 -21.28
N LYS A 30 1.08 -9.60 -21.10
CA LYS A 30 1.57 -11.00 -21.17
C LYS A 30 1.41 -11.76 -19.83
N GLY A 31 0.75 -11.18 -18.82
CA GLY A 31 0.56 -11.78 -17.50
C GLY A 31 1.78 -11.65 -16.58
N GLY A 32 2.69 -10.74 -16.88
CA GLY A 32 3.82 -10.41 -16.02
C GLY A 32 3.43 -9.46 -14.89
N ILE A 33 4.37 -9.23 -13.96
CA ILE A 33 4.21 -8.33 -12.81
C ILE A 33 5.23 -7.20 -12.85
N VAL A 34 4.77 -5.97 -12.67
CA VAL A 34 5.57 -4.75 -12.80
C VAL A 34 5.46 -3.92 -11.54
N ALA A 35 6.57 -3.49 -10.95
CA ALA A 35 6.53 -2.44 -9.95
C ALA A 35 6.37 -1.08 -10.63
N PHE A 36 5.42 -0.26 -10.15
CA PHE A 36 5.08 1.02 -10.75
C PHE A 36 5.02 2.14 -9.70
N PRO A 37 5.41 3.38 -10.07
CA PRO A 37 5.40 4.52 -9.17
C PRO A 37 3.97 5.03 -8.94
N THR A 38 3.70 5.55 -7.75
CA THR A 38 2.53 6.39 -7.49
C THR A 38 2.95 7.59 -6.65
N GLU A 39 2.07 8.55 -6.44
CA GLU A 39 2.32 9.67 -5.53
C GLU A 39 2.44 9.23 -4.06
N THR A 40 1.89 8.06 -3.72
CA THR A 40 1.88 7.51 -2.34
C THR A 40 3.06 6.59 -2.06
N VAL A 41 3.07 5.40 -2.63
CA VAL A 41 4.12 4.39 -2.53
C VAL A 41 4.20 3.62 -3.86
N TYR A 42 5.30 2.93 -4.14
CA TYR A 42 5.36 2.03 -5.30
C TYR A 42 4.40 0.86 -5.14
N GLY A 43 3.62 0.60 -6.20
CA GLY A 43 2.72 -0.55 -6.32
C GLY A 43 3.36 -1.72 -7.06
N LEU A 44 2.94 -2.94 -6.77
CA LEU A 44 3.27 -4.13 -7.54
C LEU A 44 2.07 -4.53 -8.40
N GLY A 45 2.19 -4.35 -9.73
CA GLY A 45 1.10 -4.39 -10.68
C GLY A 45 0.97 -5.70 -11.43
N ALA A 46 -0.28 -6.13 -11.65
CA ALA A 46 -0.69 -7.16 -12.58
C ALA A 46 -2.06 -6.81 -13.17
N ASP A 47 -2.41 -7.35 -14.33
CA ASP A 47 -3.75 -7.23 -14.89
C ASP A 47 -4.81 -7.75 -13.90
N ALA A 48 -5.76 -6.90 -13.52
CA ALA A 48 -6.79 -7.19 -12.52
C ALA A 48 -7.72 -8.35 -12.95
N PHE A 49 -7.87 -8.57 -14.26
CA PHE A 49 -8.71 -9.62 -14.82
C PHE A 49 -7.94 -10.91 -15.16
N ASN A 50 -6.63 -10.96 -14.89
CA ASN A 50 -5.84 -12.17 -15.03
C ASN A 50 -5.54 -12.81 -13.67
N PRO A 51 -6.31 -13.82 -13.21
CA PRO A 51 -6.13 -14.41 -11.88
C PRO A 51 -4.76 -15.08 -11.69
N PHE A 52 -4.11 -15.58 -12.75
CA PHE A 52 -2.77 -16.15 -12.67
C PHE A 52 -1.70 -15.08 -12.39
N ALA A 53 -1.80 -13.93 -13.06
CA ALA A 53 -0.90 -12.80 -12.81
C ALA A 53 -1.10 -12.23 -11.40
N VAL A 54 -2.37 -12.16 -10.94
CA VAL A 54 -2.70 -11.74 -9.57
C VAL A 54 -2.14 -12.72 -8.55
N ALA A 55 -2.24 -14.05 -8.76
CA ALA A 55 -1.67 -15.06 -7.88
C ALA A 55 -0.15 -14.89 -7.70
N ARG A 56 0.59 -14.57 -8.76
CA ARG A 56 2.03 -14.27 -8.68
C ARG A 56 2.36 -13.11 -7.74
N ILE A 57 1.48 -12.10 -7.63
CA ILE A 57 1.66 -11.01 -6.65
C ILE A 57 1.63 -11.55 -5.23
N PHE A 58 0.66 -12.44 -4.90
CA PHE A 58 0.59 -13.05 -3.57
C PHE A 58 1.82 -13.89 -3.26
N GLU A 59 2.28 -14.70 -4.22
CA GLU A 59 3.47 -15.55 -4.09
C GLU A 59 4.73 -14.73 -3.85
N VAL A 60 5.01 -13.75 -4.72
CA VAL A 60 6.23 -12.91 -4.64
C VAL A 60 6.29 -12.11 -3.34
N LYS A 61 5.14 -11.64 -2.86
CA LYS A 61 5.05 -10.89 -1.60
C LYS A 61 5.01 -11.79 -0.35
N GLY A 62 4.68 -13.07 -0.47
CA GLY A 62 4.30 -13.91 0.67
C GLY A 62 3.04 -13.39 1.36
N ARG A 63 2.10 -12.79 0.58
CA ARG A 63 0.86 -12.19 1.08
C ARG A 63 -0.20 -13.26 1.30
N PRO A 64 -0.95 -13.23 2.41
CA PRO A 64 -2.06 -14.15 2.61
C PRO A 64 -3.21 -13.85 1.65
N TYR A 65 -3.84 -14.87 1.08
CA TYR A 65 -4.91 -14.75 0.09
C TYR A 65 -6.20 -14.10 0.61
N PHE A 66 -6.38 -14.04 1.91
CA PHE A 66 -7.53 -13.37 2.54
C PHE A 66 -7.38 -11.83 2.66
N ASP A 67 -6.26 -11.26 2.23
CA ASP A 67 -6.00 -9.81 2.29
C ASP A 67 -6.20 -9.20 0.89
N PRO A 68 -7.34 -8.50 0.63
CA PRO A 68 -7.71 -8.04 -0.70
C PRO A 68 -6.73 -7.04 -1.30
N LEU A 69 -6.86 -6.76 -2.59
CA LEU A 69 -6.00 -5.85 -3.34
C LEU A 69 -6.76 -4.59 -3.77
N ILE A 70 -6.01 -3.49 -4.02
CA ILE A 70 -6.56 -2.29 -4.64
C ILE A 70 -6.39 -2.40 -6.15
N VAL A 71 -7.45 -2.11 -6.89
CA VAL A 71 -7.46 -1.98 -8.35
C VAL A 71 -7.20 -0.53 -8.72
N HIS A 72 -6.20 -0.29 -9.56
CA HIS A 72 -5.84 1.03 -10.08
C HIS A 72 -6.43 1.21 -11.47
N VAL A 73 -7.06 2.36 -11.69
CA VAL A 73 -7.71 2.75 -12.95
C VAL A 73 -7.06 4.01 -13.51
N ALA A 74 -7.14 4.20 -14.82
CA ALA A 74 -6.63 5.41 -15.49
C ALA A 74 -7.72 6.43 -15.81
N ASN A 75 -8.97 5.98 -15.93
CA ASN A 75 -10.12 6.81 -16.29
C ASN A 75 -11.40 6.32 -15.62
N HIS A 76 -12.46 7.13 -15.70
CA HIS A 76 -13.76 6.80 -15.10
C HIS A 76 -14.49 5.67 -15.85
N THR A 77 -14.23 5.44 -17.14
CA THR A 77 -14.88 4.36 -17.89
C THR A 77 -14.41 2.97 -17.46
N ASP A 78 -13.23 2.86 -16.83
CA ASP A 78 -12.78 1.61 -16.22
C ASP A 78 -13.70 1.14 -15.08
N LEU A 79 -14.39 2.08 -14.42
CA LEU A 79 -15.33 1.78 -13.32
C LEU A 79 -16.53 0.96 -13.79
N ASP A 80 -16.98 1.18 -15.02
CA ASP A 80 -18.09 0.43 -15.61
C ASP A 80 -17.82 -1.08 -15.71
N ARG A 81 -16.55 -1.46 -15.69
CA ARG A 81 -16.10 -2.87 -15.71
C ARG A 81 -15.96 -3.46 -14.30
N LEU A 82 -15.89 -2.63 -13.26
CA LEU A 82 -15.48 -3.04 -11.92
C LEU A 82 -16.62 -3.00 -10.90
N VAL A 83 -17.52 -2.01 -10.99
CA VAL A 83 -18.51 -1.75 -9.94
C VAL A 83 -19.95 -1.75 -10.50
N ILE A 84 -20.89 -2.12 -9.62
CA ILE A 84 -22.33 -2.14 -9.94
C ILE A 84 -22.87 -0.71 -9.95
N GLU A 85 -22.52 0.07 -8.92
CA GLU A 85 -23.00 1.44 -8.73
C GLU A 85 -21.98 2.29 -7.96
N ILE A 86 -22.10 3.62 -8.09
CA ILE A 86 -21.26 4.58 -7.37
C ILE A 86 -22.17 5.48 -6.57
N PRO A 87 -22.21 5.37 -5.21
CA PRO A 87 -22.99 6.24 -4.35
C PRO A 87 -22.59 7.72 -4.52
N SER A 88 -23.56 8.62 -4.32
CA SER A 88 -23.38 10.07 -4.53
C SER A 88 -22.18 10.66 -3.76
N ASP A 89 -21.99 10.23 -2.51
CA ASP A 89 -20.90 10.73 -1.69
C ASP A 89 -19.53 10.18 -2.15
N ALA A 90 -19.47 8.92 -2.61
CA ALA A 90 -18.26 8.38 -3.27
C ALA A 90 -17.93 9.20 -4.51
N LYS A 91 -18.93 9.53 -5.35
CA LYS A 91 -18.76 10.34 -6.56
C LYS A 91 -18.17 11.72 -6.24
N LYS A 92 -18.74 12.45 -5.25
CA LYS A 92 -18.21 13.77 -4.82
C LYS A 92 -16.75 13.70 -4.40
N LEU A 93 -16.37 12.66 -3.65
CA LEU A 93 -14.99 12.48 -3.21
C LEU A 93 -14.06 12.11 -4.35
N MET A 94 -14.49 11.25 -5.28
CA MET A 94 -13.74 10.91 -6.49
C MET A 94 -13.51 12.16 -7.36
N GLU A 95 -14.53 12.97 -7.60
CA GLU A 95 -14.41 14.23 -8.35
C GLU A 95 -13.41 15.21 -7.70
N ARG A 96 -13.30 15.20 -6.37
CA ARG A 96 -12.41 16.10 -5.63
C ARG A 96 -10.98 15.59 -5.51
N PHE A 97 -10.79 14.27 -5.34
CA PHE A 97 -9.50 13.69 -4.95
C PHE A 97 -8.89 12.75 -5.99
N TRP A 98 -9.56 12.46 -7.10
CA TRP A 98 -8.98 11.69 -8.20
C TRP A 98 -8.61 12.58 -9.39
N PRO A 99 -7.45 12.30 -10.00
CA PRO A 99 -6.39 11.37 -9.60
C PRO A 99 -5.75 11.77 -8.27
N GLY A 100 -5.55 10.80 -7.35
CA GLY A 100 -4.96 11.11 -6.03
C GLY A 100 -5.00 9.98 -5.00
N PRO A 101 -4.62 10.33 -3.74
CA PRO A 101 -4.39 9.35 -2.69
C PRO A 101 -5.67 8.93 -1.94
N LEU A 102 -6.79 8.75 -2.66
CA LEU A 102 -8.06 8.23 -2.16
C LEU A 102 -8.38 6.90 -2.81
N THR A 103 -8.71 5.90 -2.00
CA THR A 103 -9.26 4.61 -2.42
C THR A 103 -10.70 4.51 -1.94
N VAL A 104 -11.61 4.10 -2.82
CA VAL A 104 -13.02 3.83 -2.50
C VAL A 104 -13.31 2.34 -2.61
N VAL A 105 -14.08 1.81 -1.65
CA VAL A 105 -14.52 0.41 -1.63
C VAL A 105 -16.00 0.38 -1.96
N LEU A 106 -16.34 -0.29 -3.08
CA LEU A 106 -17.68 -0.31 -3.69
C LEU A 106 -18.09 -1.75 -4.02
N LEU A 107 -19.38 -2.00 -4.24
CA LEU A 107 -19.91 -3.30 -4.70
C LEU A 107 -19.31 -3.66 -6.06
N LYS A 108 -18.67 -4.82 -6.13
CA LYS A 108 -18.02 -5.31 -7.35
C LYS A 108 -19.02 -5.94 -8.33
N LYS A 109 -18.68 -5.90 -9.62
CA LYS A 109 -19.30 -6.76 -10.64
C LYS A 109 -18.74 -8.19 -10.57
N GLU A 110 -19.50 -9.15 -11.06
CA GLU A 110 -19.16 -10.58 -11.04
C GLU A 110 -17.89 -10.93 -11.82
N ASN A 111 -17.58 -10.17 -12.88
CA ASN A 111 -16.37 -10.37 -13.68
C ASN A 111 -15.06 -9.98 -12.98
N VAL A 112 -15.13 -9.33 -11.80
CA VAL A 112 -13.92 -9.05 -10.99
C VAL A 112 -13.52 -10.34 -10.27
N PRO A 113 -12.33 -10.89 -10.54
CA PRO A 113 -11.91 -12.17 -9.96
C PRO A 113 -11.86 -12.12 -8.43
N ASP A 114 -12.35 -13.15 -7.77
CA ASP A 114 -12.39 -13.22 -6.31
C ASP A 114 -11.01 -13.17 -5.65
N ILE A 115 -9.98 -13.63 -6.33
CA ILE A 115 -8.59 -13.52 -5.83
C ILE A 115 -8.19 -12.05 -5.62
N VAL A 116 -8.75 -11.10 -6.39
CA VAL A 116 -8.51 -9.66 -6.22
C VAL A 116 -9.17 -9.14 -4.95
N THR A 117 -10.35 -9.63 -4.65
CA THR A 117 -11.19 -9.15 -3.55
C THR A 117 -11.15 -10.06 -2.31
N ALA A 118 -10.33 -11.11 -2.32
CA ALA A 118 -10.30 -12.13 -1.26
C ALA A 118 -11.69 -12.77 -1.02
N GLY A 119 -12.53 -12.89 -2.07
CA GLY A 119 -13.89 -13.41 -1.99
C GLY A 119 -14.93 -12.41 -1.46
N LEU A 120 -14.56 -11.16 -1.19
CA LEU A 120 -15.50 -10.12 -0.76
C LEU A 120 -16.39 -9.67 -1.92
N GLN A 121 -17.63 -9.24 -1.60
CA GLN A 121 -18.57 -8.65 -2.56
C GLN A 121 -18.20 -7.22 -2.98
N THR A 122 -17.10 -6.69 -2.44
CA THR A 122 -16.63 -5.33 -2.69
C THR A 122 -15.27 -5.34 -3.33
N VAL A 123 -14.95 -4.27 -4.07
CA VAL A 123 -13.63 -4.01 -4.66
C VAL A 123 -13.13 -2.64 -4.23
N ALA A 124 -11.85 -2.57 -3.87
CA ALA A 124 -11.16 -1.32 -3.56
C ALA A 124 -10.58 -0.74 -4.85
N ILE A 125 -10.89 0.52 -5.18
CA ILE A 125 -10.49 1.15 -6.45
C ILE A 125 -9.84 2.50 -6.18
N ARG A 126 -8.84 2.84 -7.00
CA ARG A 126 -8.13 4.11 -6.93
C ARG A 126 -7.66 4.56 -8.31
N MET A 127 -7.71 5.88 -8.57
CA MET A 127 -7.02 6.52 -9.69
C MET A 127 -5.79 7.25 -9.14
N PRO A 128 -4.55 6.73 -9.36
CA PRO A 128 -3.34 7.32 -8.77
C PRO A 128 -2.93 8.60 -9.50
N LYS A 129 -2.32 9.55 -8.78
CA LYS A 129 -1.82 10.80 -9.36
C LYS A 129 -0.36 10.62 -9.80
N HIS A 130 -0.16 9.85 -10.86
CA HIS A 130 1.17 9.69 -11.45
C HIS A 130 1.05 9.43 -12.96
N SER A 131 1.60 10.32 -13.79
CA SER A 131 1.44 10.28 -15.25
C SER A 131 1.90 8.96 -15.87
N MET A 132 3.09 8.46 -15.48
CA MET A 132 3.60 7.18 -16.01
C MET A 132 2.66 6.02 -15.68
N THR A 133 2.04 6.01 -14.49
CA THR A 133 1.14 4.95 -14.07
C THR A 133 -0.20 5.02 -14.79
N LEU A 134 -0.77 6.20 -14.97
CA LEU A 134 -1.97 6.38 -15.79
C LEU A 134 -1.72 5.88 -17.21
N SER A 135 -0.60 6.31 -17.82
CA SER A 135 -0.20 5.83 -19.16
C SER A 135 0.06 4.32 -19.20
N LEU A 136 0.65 3.74 -18.15
CA LEU A 136 0.85 2.29 -18.04
C LEU A 136 -0.49 1.54 -18.08
N ILE A 137 -1.49 1.97 -17.30
CA ILE A 137 -2.82 1.36 -17.24
C ILE A 137 -3.52 1.48 -18.60
N GLU A 138 -3.50 2.68 -19.22
CA GLU A 138 -4.08 2.91 -20.54
C GLU A 138 -3.45 2.02 -21.59
N LEU A 139 -2.12 1.96 -21.66
CA LEU A 139 -1.38 1.15 -22.62
C LEU A 139 -1.50 -0.34 -22.36
N ALA A 140 -1.68 -0.76 -21.11
CA ALA A 140 -1.99 -2.16 -20.78
C ALA A 140 -3.41 -2.56 -21.26
N GLY A 141 -4.32 -1.60 -21.38
CA GLY A 141 -5.71 -1.83 -21.81
C GLY A 141 -6.58 -2.50 -20.76
N SER A 142 -6.12 -2.53 -19.51
CA SER A 142 -6.80 -3.16 -18.38
C SER A 142 -6.45 -2.46 -17.07
N PRO A 143 -7.41 -2.31 -16.13
CA PRO A 143 -7.13 -1.97 -14.74
C PRO A 143 -6.06 -2.88 -14.14
N ILE A 144 -5.23 -2.33 -13.26
CA ILE A 144 -4.08 -3.04 -12.67
C ILE A 144 -4.30 -3.18 -11.16
N VAL A 145 -4.24 -4.40 -10.61
CA VAL A 145 -4.11 -4.55 -9.15
C VAL A 145 -2.77 -4.01 -8.69
N GLY A 146 -2.71 -3.43 -7.50
CA GLY A 146 -1.46 -2.83 -7.02
C GLY A 146 -1.36 -2.72 -5.50
N PRO A 147 -1.04 -3.80 -4.77
CA PRO A 147 -0.54 -3.65 -3.41
C PRO A 147 0.84 -2.99 -3.43
N SER A 148 1.33 -2.47 -2.30
CA SER A 148 2.69 -1.91 -2.20
C SER A 148 3.76 -2.92 -2.64
N ALA A 149 4.83 -2.46 -3.33
CA ALA A 149 5.85 -3.32 -3.93
C ALA A 149 6.94 -3.75 -2.94
N ASN A 150 6.57 -4.39 -1.82
CA ASN A 150 7.45 -4.93 -0.78
C ASN A 150 7.01 -6.33 -0.36
N PRO A 151 7.84 -7.16 0.28
CA PRO A 151 7.42 -8.36 0.97
C PRO A 151 6.35 -8.06 2.02
N PHE A 152 5.41 -8.98 2.23
CA PHE A 152 4.30 -8.78 3.14
C PHE A 152 4.75 -8.42 4.56
N GLY A 153 4.12 -7.41 5.17
CA GLY A 153 4.43 -6.94 6.52
C GLY A 153 5.61 -5.99 6.64
N TYR A 154 6.43 -5.83 5.61
CA TYR A 154 7.57 -4.91 5.59
C TYR A 154 7.18 -3.47 5.23
N LEU A 155 8.17 -2.55 5.32
CA LEU A 155 8.02 -1.14 4.98
C LEU A 155 7.64 -0.95 3.52
N SER A 156 6.67 -0.08 3.23
CA SER A 156 6.31 0.25 1.86
C SER A 156 7.44 1.00 1.15
N PRO A 157 7.69 0.72 -0.14
CA PRO A 157 8.74 1.37 -0.92
C PRO A 157 8.27 2.74 -1.43
N THR A 158 9.11 3.76 -1.26
CA THR A 158 8.87 5.12 -1.75
C THR A 158 9.82 5.54 -2.88
N THR A 159 10.68 4.62 -3.32
CA THR A 159 11.58 4.78 -4.48
C THR A 159 11.74 3.44 -5.21
N ALA A 160 12.13 3.46 -6.48
CA ALA A 160 12.48 2.26 -7.25
C ALA A 160 13.62 1.46 -6.60
N LYS A 161 14.58 2.16 -5.99
CA LYS A 161 15.70 1.53 -5.24
C LYS A 161 15.17 0.67 -4.08
N HIS A 162 14.16 1.15 -3.32
CA HIS A 162 13.54 0.35 -2.25
C HIS A 162 12.87 -0.91 -2.78
N VAL A 163 12.26 -0.85 -3.98
CA VAL A 163 11.70 -2.04 -4.64
C VAL A 163 12.79 -3.01 -5.06
N GLN A 164 13.84 -2.50 -5.73
CA GLN A 164 14.98 -3.31 -6.18
C GLN A 164 15.62 -4.06 -5.02
N ASP A 165 15.82 -3.39 -3.88
CA ASP A 165 16.47 -3.99 -2.69
C ASP A 165 15.61 -5.10 -2.03
N GLN A 166 14.30 -5.09 -2.24
CA GLN A 166 13.38 -6.02 -1.57
C GLN A 166 12.83 -7.11 -2.48
N LEU A 167 12.48 -6.78 -3.72
CA LEU A 167 11.83 -7.69 -4.66
C LEU A 167 12.61 -7.91 -5.96
N GLY A 168 13.58 -7.07 -6.28
CA GLY A 168 14.48 -7.08 -7.44
C GLY A 168 14.26 -8.23 -8.43
N ASP A 169 14.94 -9.35 -8.19
CA ASP A 169 14.96 -10.50 -9.09
C ASP A 169 13.67 -11.36 -9.09
N LYS A 170 12.68 -11.01 -8.26
CA LYS A 170 11.42 -11.75 -8.14
C LYS A 170 10.31 -11.21 -9.03
N ILE A 171 10.53 -10.05 -9.66
CA ILE A 171 9.54 -9.35 -10.48
C ILE A 171 10.08 -9.09 -11.88
N ASP A 172 9.17 -8.93 -12.85
CA ASP A 172 9.58 -8.89 -14.25
C ASP A 172 10.12 -7.51 -14.67
N PHE A 173 9.69 -6.42 -13.99
CA PHE A 173 10.15 -5.07 -14.31
C PHE A 173 9.91 -4.07 -13.17
N ILE A 174 10.74 -3.03 -13.10
CA ILE A 174 10.56 -1.86 -12.23
C ILE A 174 10.49 -0.62 -13.12
N LEU A 175 9.33 0.03 -13.12
CA LEU A 175 9.13 1.32 -13.77
C LEU A 175 9.54 2.42 -12.78
N ASP A 176 10.68 3.05 -13.01
CA ASP A 176 11.19 4.11 -12.13
C ASP A 176 10.58 5.46 -12.52
N GLY A 177 9.77 6.03 -11.64
CA GLY A 177 9.17 7.37 -11.77
C GLY A 177 9.67 8.36 -10.71
N GLY A 178 10.79 8.05 -10.05
CA GLY A 178 11.34 8.87 -8.97
C GLY A 178 10.71 8.61 -7.60
N PRO A 179 11.01 9.44 -6.61
CA PRO A 179 10.51 9.31 -5.25
C PRO A 179 9.02 9.69 -5.15
N CYS A 180 8.29 8.99 -4.28
CA CYS A 180 6.88 9.29 -4.00
C CYS A 180 6.74 10.58 -3.17
N GLU A 181 5.80 11.45 -3.56
CA GLU A 181 5.59 12.76 -2.94
C GLU A 181 4.87 12.68 -1.57
N VAL A 182 3.94 11.73 -1.40
CA VAL A 182 3.09 11.59 -0.20
C VAL A 182 3.72 10.69 0.85
N GLY A 183 4.37 9.61 0.43
CA GLY A 183 5.15 8.71 1.28
C GLY A 183 4.37 7.77 2.19
N VAL A 184 3.06 7.94 2.33
CA VAL A 184 2.14 7.01 2.99
C VAL A 184 1.04 6.60 2.02
N GLU A 185 0.44 5.43 2.22
CA GLU A 185 -0.57 4.89 1.32
C GLU A 185 -1.84 5.75 1.29
N SER A 186 -2.72 5.46 0.33
CA SER A 186 -4.02 6.11 0.16
C SER A 186 -4.93 5.94 1.37
N THR A 187 -5.77 6.93 1.63
CA THR A 187 -6.93 6.81 2.52
C THR A 187 -7.94 5.88 1.90
N ILE A 188 -8.49 4.94 2.68
CA ILE A 188 -9.49 3.97 2.21
C ILE A 188 -10.81 4.21 2.91
N LEU A 189 -11.87 4.44 2.12
CA LEU A 189 -13.24 4.59 2.57
C LEU A 189 -14.12 3.50 1.96
N SER A 190 -14.93 2.86 2.79
CA SER A 190 -16.00 1.95 2.35
C SER A 190 -17.32 2.67 2.25
N PHE A 191 -18.04 2.40 1.16
CA PHE A 191 -19.43 2.85 0.93
C PHE A 191 -20.41 1.68 0.84
N PHE A 192 -20.00 0.51 1.34
CA PHE A 192 -20.83 -0.69 1.36
C PHE A 192 -21.95 -0.61 2.42
N GLU A 193 -21.69 0.07 3.53
CA GLU A 193 -22.65 0.26 4.61
C GLU A 193 -23.47 1.55 4.43
N LYS A 194 -24.49 1.74 5.30
CA LYS A 194 -25.35 2.93 5.27
C LYS A 194 -24.60 4.26 5.48
N ARG A 195 -23.45 4.22 6.14
CA ARG A 195 -22.58 5.38 6.36
C ARG A 195 -21.18 5.09 5.83
N PRO A 196 -20.51 6.09 5.26
CA PRO A 196 -19.11 5.94 4.88
C PRO A 196 -18.26 5.56 6.09
N LEU A 197 -17.41 4.51 5.91
CA LEU A 197 -16.55 3.97 6.95
C LEU A 197 -15.08 4.15 6.56
N LEU A 198 -14.29 4.78 7.44
CA LEU A 198 -12.83 4.86 7.28
C LEU A 198 -12.19 3.51 7.62
N LEU A 199 -11.66 2.83 6.61
CA LEU A 199 -10.95 1.55 6.77
C LEU A 199 -9.45 1.75 7.03
N ARG A 200 -8.86 2.80 6.46
CA ARG A 200 -7.44 3.11 6.65
C ARG A 200 -7.20 4.63 6.48
N PRO A 201 -6.62 5.31 7.48
CA PRO A 201 -6.14 6.68 7.29
C PRO A 201 -4.93 6.68 6.34
N GLY A 202 -4.79 7.71 5.50
CA GLY A 202 -3.75 7.78 4.48
C GLY A 202 -3.55 9.20 3.94
N GLY A 203 -3.20 9.30 2.64
CA GLY A 203 -2.78 10.54 2.00
C GLY A 203 -3.83 11.65 1.91
N VAL A 204 -5.14 11.35 2.09
CA VAL A 204 -6.20 12.35 2.24
C VAL A 204 -6.59 12.42 3.72
N PRO A 205 -6.46 13.58 4.39
CA PRO A 205 -6.92 13.78 5.76
C PRO A 205 -8.41 13.52 5.94
N LEU A 206 -8.82 12.91 7.08
CA LEU A 206 -10.22 12.64 7.40
C LEU A 206 -11.04 13.95 7.44
N GLU A 207 -10.47 15.01 7.98
CA GLU A 207 -11.09 16.32 8.12
C GLU A 207 -11.47 16.92 6.74
N GLU A 208 -10.64 16.71 5.71
CA GLU A 208 -10.95 17.14 4.34
C GLU A 208 -12.10 16.32 3.73
N ILE A 209 -12.18 15.03 4.01
CA ILE A 209 -13.26 14.16 3.58
C ILE A 209 -14.57 14.56 4.23
N GLU A 210 -14.57 14.74 5.56
CA GLU A 210 -15.77 15.13 6.34
C GLU A 210 -16.30 16.51 5.95
N SER A 211 -15.43 17.41 5.48
CA SER A 211 -15.88 18.73 4.97
C SER A 211 -16.74 18.61 3.71
N ILE A 212 -16.66 17.51 2.95
CA ILE A 212 -17.39 17.31 1.69
C ILE A 212 -18.67 16.47 1.87
N ILE A 213 -18.56 15.36 2.62
CA ILE A 213 -19.65 14.38 2.74
C ILE A 213 -20.25 14.31 4.13
N GLY A 214 -19.78 15.13 5.07
CA GLY A 214 -20.18 15.06 6.47
C GLY A 214 -19.46 13.95 7.22
N LYS A 215 -19.99 13.58 8.39
CA LYS A 215 -19.34 12.69 9.34
C LYS A 215 -19.10 11.28 8.78
N VAL A 216 -17.85 10.82 8.88
CA VAL A 216 -17.39 9.48 8.52
C VAL A 216 -17.29 8.62 9.78
N GLU A 217 -17.72 7.38 9.69
CA GLU A 217 -17.56 6.42 10.78
C GLU A 217 -16.11 5.94 10.88
N VAL A 218 -15.59 5.88 12.12
CA VAL A 218 -14.25 5.34 12.42
C VAL A 218 -14.44 4.26 13.46
N ARG A 219 -14.09 3.02 13.14
CA ARG A 219 -14.19 1.90 14.08
C ARG A 219 -12.80 1.42 14.49
N PRO A 220 -12.63 0.89 15.71
CA PRO A 220 -11.45 0.11 16.07
C PRO A 220 -11.31 -1.08 15.12
N ILE A 221 -10.07 -1.38 14.70
CA ILE A 221 -9.82 -2.51 13.81
C ILE A 221 -9.64 -3.75 14.70
N GLU A 222 -10.71 -4.49 14.91
CA GLU A 222 -10.75 -5.76 15.66
C GLU A 222 -11.01 -6.96 14.74
N GLU A 223 -11.07 -6.77 13.42
CA GLU A 223 -11.52 -7.82 12.50
C GLU A 223 -10.40 -8.80 12.14
N GLU A 224 -10.67 -10.08 12.30
CA GLU A 224 -9.81 -11.19 11.84
C GLU A 224 -9.67 -11.23 10.31
N LYS A 225 -10.63 -10.67 9.56
CA LYS A 225 -10.62 -10.59 8.10
C LYS A 225 -10.61 -9.14 7.64
N PRO A 226 -9.54 -8.69 6.95
CA PRO A 226 -9.44 -7.32 6.47
C PRO A 226 -10.43 -7.06 5.33
N LEU A 227 -11.17 -5.94 5.40
CA LEU A 227 -12.05 -5.44 4.32
C LEU A 227 -11.26 -4.68 3.25
N ALA A 228 -10.02 -4.30 3.55
CA ALA A 228 -9.12 -3.58 2.65
C ALA A 228 -7.65 -3.82 3.02
N PRO A 229 -6.70 -3.53 2.11
CA PRO A 229 -5.26 -3.69 2.38
C PRO A 229 -4.76 -2.84 3.53
N GLY A 230 -3.84 -3.37 4.34
CA GLY A 230 -3.18 -2.66 5.44
C GLY A 230 -4.02 -2.53 6.71
N MET A 231 -5.09 -3.32 6.86
CA MET A 231 -5.90 -3.38 8.08
C MET A 231 -5.33 -4.35 9.13
N LEU A 232 -4.45 -5.26 8.75
CA LEU A 232 -3.88 -6.24 9.67
C LEU A 232 -3.09 -5.58 10.80
N PRO A 233 -3.15 -6.12 12.04
CA PRO A 233 -2.51 -5.54 13.23
C PRO A 233 -1.00 -5.37 13.08
N ARG A 234 -0.33 -6.34 12.40
CA ARG A 234 1.11 -6.29 12.12
C ARG A 234 1.35 -5.96 10.65
N HIS A 235 1.87 -4.77 10.40
CA HIS A 235 2.22 -4.28 9.07
C HIS A 235 3.28 -3.18 9.18
N TYR A 236 4.00 -2.87 8.10
CA TYR A 236 5.02 -1.80 8.04
C TYR A 236 6.20 -1.98 8.99
N ALA A 237 6.50 -3.21 9.39
CA ALA A 237 7.52 -3.49 10.40
C ALA A 237 8.92 -3.60 9.76
N PRO A 238 9.93 -2.83 10.22
CA PRO A 238 11.33 -3.09 9.89
C PRO A 238 11.84 -4.35 10.61
N ARG A 239 13.07 -4.76 10.32
CA ARG A 239 13.75 -5.84 11.06
C ARG A 239 14.07 -5.42 12.49
N THR A 240 14.53 -4.17 12.64
CA THR A 240 14.83 -3.56 13.95
C THR A 240 13.52 -3.24 14.68
N PRO A 241 13.30 -3.72 15.90
CA PRO A 241 12.08 -3.44 16.66
C PRO A 241 11.84 -1.94 16.87
N ILE A 242 10.57 -1.50 16.72
CA ILE A 242 10.16 -0.12 17.04
C ILE A 242 9.40 -0.09 18.35
N VAL A 243 9.72 0.88 19.21
CA VAL A 243 8.97 1.20 20.44
C VAL A 243 8.43 2.61 20.35
N LEU A 244 7.10 2.74 20.46
CA LEU A 244 6.41 4.03 20.52
C LEU A 244 6.44 4.61 21.95
N ASP A 245 6.23 5.93 22.05
CA ASP A 245 6.09 6.64 23.34
C ASP A 245 7.28 6.42 24.30
N TRP A 246 8.49 6.39 23.76
CA TRP A 246 9.72 6.19 24.53
C TRP A 246 9.90 7.22 25.67
N SER A 247 9.35 8.43 25.53
CA SER A 247 9.37 9.47 26.56
C SER A 247 8.76 9.04 27.91
N LYS A 248 7.86 8.03 27.88
CA LYS A 248 7.24 7.42 29.07
C LYS A 248 8.06 6.24 29.63
N LYS A 249 9.13 5.83 28.95
CA LYS A 249 9.96 4.68 29.34
C LYS A 249 11.22 5.15 30.05
N ASN A 250 11.67 4.37 31.03
CA ASN A 250 12.95 4.62 31.67
C ASN A 250 14.10 4.31 30.67
N LEU A 251 14.75 5.34 30.14
CA LEU A 251 15.88 5.21 29.20
C LEU A 251 17.05 4.43 29.80
N ASP A 252 17.17 4.36 31.11
CA ASP A 252 18.21 3.59 31.77
C ASP A 252 18.15 2.10 31.43
N SER A 253 16.98 1.57 31.12
CA SER A 253 16.81 0.17 30.66
C SER A 253 17.44 -0.12 29.30
N TYR A 254 17.89 0.89 28.58
CA TYR A 254 18.46 0.78 27.24
C TYR A 254 19.93 1.22 27.16
N ARG A 255 20.63 1.45 28.29
CA ARG A 255 22.00 2.01 28.33
C ARG A 255 23.02 1.26 27.47
N ASP A 256 22.91 -0.07 27.41
CA ASP A 256 23.87 -0.93 26.69
C ASP A 256 23.42 -1.28 25.25
N LYS A 257 22.36 -0.61 24.76
CA LYS A 257 21.78 -0.88 23.44
C LYS A 257 22.17 0.19 22.42
N LYS A 258 22.32 -0.24 21.18
CA LYS A 258 22.47 0.65 20.02
C LYS A 258 21.08 1.14 19.62
N ILE A 259 20.72 2.35 19.98
CA ILE A 259 19.40 2.92 19.80
C ILE A 259 19.39 3.94 18.66
N GLY A 260 18.44 3.77 17.72
CA GLY A 260 18.01 4.80 16.81
C GLY A 260 16.81 5.58 17.35
N LEU A 261 16.75 6.86 17.06
CA LEU A 261 15.64 7.73 17.44
C LEU A 261 14.94 8.26 16.19
N LEU A 262 13.62 8.06 16.12
CA LEU A 262 12.75 8.63 15.09
C LEU A 262 11.86 9.69 15.74
N VAL A 263 12.01 10.94 15.35
CA VAL A 263 11.28 12.09 15.92
C VAL A 263 10.51 12.85 14.85
N PHE A 264 9.39 13.45 15.26
CA PHE A 264 8.59 14.29 14.38
C PHE A 264 9.33 15.59 14.05
N GLN A 265 9.85 16.27 15.07
CA GLN A 265 10.62 17.51 14.95
C GLN A 265 11.98 17.39 15.63
N GLU A 266 12.86 18.34 15.35
CA GLU A 266 14.18 18.37 15.96
C GLU A 266 14.07 18.49 17.50
N PRO A 267 14.64 17.52 18.26
CA PRO A 267 14.51 17.54 19.71
C PRO A 267 15.29 18.70 20.31
N LYS A 268 14.70 19.38 21.31
CA LYS A 268 15.34 20.52 22.01
C LYS A 268 16.55 20.12 22.85
N ASN A 269 16.63 18.86 23.28
CA ASN A 269 17.71 18.32 24.09
C ASN A 269 18.31 17.11 23.37
N PHE A 270 19.60 17.17 23.06
CA PHE A 270 20.34 16.08 22.44
C PHE A 270 20.72 15.03 23.50
N LEU A 271 19.92 13.97 23.57
CA LEU A 271 20.37 12.73 24.21
C LEU A 271 21.33 12.00 23.27
N LYS A 272 22.31 11.25 23.80
CA LYS A 272 23.24 10.47 22.99
C LYS A 272 22.55 9.21 22.43
N PHE A 273 21.95 9.32 21.26
CA PHE A 273 21.48 8.19 20.46
C PHE A 273 22.55 7.82 19.42
N HIS A 274 22.50 6.59 18.93
CA HIS A 274 23.41 6.13 17.89
C HIS A 274 23.15 6.85 16.55
N GLN A 275 21.87 7.05 16.23
CA GLN A 275 21.40 7.83 15.08
C GLN A 275 20.06 8.47 15.40
N ILE A 276 19.84 9.67 14.88
CA ILE A 276 18.57 10.39 14.97
C ILE A 276 18.06 10.69 13.56
N GLU A 277 16.81 10.32 13.30
CA GLU A 277 16.08 10.66 12.08
C GLU A 277 14.94 11.61 12.42
N VAL A 278 14.91 12.77 11.78
CA VAL A 278 13.88 13.81 11.94
C VAL A 278 12.96 13.76 10.75
N LEU A 279 11.65 13.54 10.98
CA LEU A 279 10.66 13.45 9.92
C LEU A 279 10.41 14.80 9.24
N SER A 280 10.32 15.88 10.03
CA SER A 280 10.21 17.25 9.52
C SER A 280 10.82 18.24 10.51
N LYS A 281 11.83 18.99 10.08
CA LYS A 281 12.43 20.02 10.96
C LYS A 281 11.47 21.13 11.33
N LYS A 282 10.49 21.42 10.46
CA LYS A 282 9.50 22.49 10.66
C LYS A 282 8.19 21.99 11.27
N GLY A 283 8.02 20.66 11.48
CA GLY A 283 6.78 20.07 11.95
C GLY A 283 5.69 20.02 10.88
N ASP A 284 6.07 20.02 9.61
CA ASP A 284 5.14 19.84 8.49
C ASP A 284 4.75 18.36 8.35
N PHE A 285 3.45 18.08 8.40
CA PHE A 285 2.93 16.71 8.33
C PHE A 285 3.10 16.08 6.95
N ARG A 286 3.14 16.87 5.86
CA ARG A 286 3.36 16.34 4.50
C ARG A 286 4.80 15.90 4.34
N GLU A 287 5.75 16.74 4.77
CA GLU A 287 7.17 16.40 4.80
C GLU A 287 7.40 15.17 5.68
N ALA A 288 6.79 15.11 6.86
CA ALA A 288 6.92 13.98 7.77
C ALA A 288 6.38 12.67 7.19
N ALA A 289 5.23 12.71 6.51
CA ALA A 289 4.66 11.55 5.84
C ALA A 289 5.55 11.06 4.68
N ALA A 290 6.05 11.98 3.85
CA ALA A 290 6.96 11.67 2.74
C ALA A 290 8.26 11.01 3.22
N ASN A 291 8.77 11.41 4.37
CA ASN A 291 10.03 10.91 4.94
C ASN A 291 9.88 9.63 5.77
N LEU A 292 8.68 9.27 6.23
CA LEU A 292 8.44 8.22 7.23
C LEU A 292 9.15 6.90 6.91
N PHE A 293 8.80 6.27 5.80
CA PHE A 293 9.36 4.95 5.46
C PHE A 293 10.84 5.01 5.10
N SER A 294 11.30 6.10 4.48
CA SER A 294 12.71 6.29 4.17
C SER A 294 13.57 6.47 5.43
N ALA A 295 13.07 7.22 6.43
CA ALA A 295 13.73 7.40 7.72
C ALA A 295 13.83 6.09 8.50
N ILE A 296 12.72 5.33 8.58
CA ILE A 296 12.75 4.01 9.23
C ILE A 296 13.72 3.07 8.53
N ARG A 297 13.79 3.05 7.18
CA ARG A 297 14.75 2.25 6.42
C ARG A 297 16.20 2.63 6.71
N ARG A 298 16.51 3.93 6.81
CA ARG A 298 17.87 4.37 7.18
C ARG A 298 18.27 3.87 8.56
N LEU A 299 17.37 3.94 9.54
CA LEU A 299 17.62 3.37 10.87
C LEU A 299 17.76 1.85 10.83
N ASP A 300 16.87 1.15 10.10
CA ASP A 300 16.88 -0.32 10.00
C ASP A 300 18.17 -0.87 9.35
N ALA A 301 18.83 -0.07 8.50
CA ALA A 301 20.09 -0.43 7.84
C ALA A 301 21.31 -0.38 8.77
N LEU A 302 21.22 0.23 9.94
CA LEU A 302 22.35 0.46 10.86
C LEU A 302 22.58 -0.70 11.85
N ASN A 303 21.85 -1.80 11.75
CA ASN A 303 21.91 -2.93 12.69
C ASN A 303 21.79 -2.48 14.15
N LEU A 304 20.77 -1.68 14.42
CA LEU A 304 20.43 -1.20 15.75
C LEU A 304 19.69 -2.31 16.54
N ASP A 305 19.78 -2.25 17.87
CA ASP A 305 19.01 -3.14 18.74
C ASP A 305 17.56 -2.71 18.85
N LEU A 306 17.30 -1.39 18.65
CA LEU A 306 15.98 -0.79 18.87
C LEU A 306 15.85 0.56 18.16
N ILE A 307 14.65 0.86 17.68
CA ILE A 307 14.24 2.20 17.23
C ILE A 307 13.20 2.71 18.24
N LEU A 308 13.49 3.85 18.86
CA LEU A 308 12.51 4.59 19.65
C LEU A 308 11.82 5.61 18.74
N ALA A 309 10.51 5.58 18.67
CA ALA A 309 9.73 6.51 17.83
C ALA A 309 8.87 7.43 18.71
N GLU A 310 8.92 8.73 18.41
CA GLU A 310 8.09 9.74 19.04
C GLU A 310 6.65 9.68 18.49
N ALA A 311 5.66 9.90 19.34
CA ALA A 311 4.28 10.05 18.93
C ALA A 311 4.09 11.37 18.15
N VAL A 312 3.40 11.29 17.00
CA VAL A 312 3.05 12.44 16.16
C VAL A 312 1.60 12.86 16.46
N PRO A 313 1.28 14.17 16.51
CA PRO A 313 -0.10 14.63 16.71
C PRO A 313 -1.07 14.03 15.67
N GLU A 314 -2.20 13.48 16.11
CA GLU A 314 -3.16 12.77 15.23
C GLU A 314 -4.15 13.72 14.53
N VAL A 315 -3.62 14.73 13.88
CA VAL A 315 -4.38 15.67 13.03
C VAL A 315 -3.87 15.60 11.59
N GLY A 316 -4.75 15.74 10.64
CA GLY A 316 -4.39 15.64 9.23
C GLY A 316 -3.65 14.34 8.90
N LEU A 317 -2.50 14.45 8.22
CA LEU A 317 -1.64 13.30 7.88
C LEU A 317 -0.97 12.65 9.11
N GLY A 318 -0.93 13.32 10.26
CA GLY A 318 -0.40 12.73 11.50
C GLY A 318 -1.16 11.48 11.93
N ARG A 319 -2.47 11.41 11.66
CA ARG A 319 -3.29 10.20 11.86
C ARG A 319 -2.77 9.01 11.06
N ALA A 320 -2.39 9.23 9.79
CA ALA A 320 -1.81 8.20 8.94
C ALA A 320 -0.42 7.76 9.41
N ILE A 321 0.44 8.71 9.81
CA ILE A 321 1.76 8.43 10.35
C ILE A 321 1.64 7.56 11.61
N MET A 322 0.76 7.95 12.56
CA MET A 322 0.55 7.19 13.79
C MET A 322 -0.03 5.79 13.56
N ASP A 323 -0.95 5.63 12.60
CA ASP A 323 -1.45 4.29 12.22
C ASP A 323 -0.28 3.39 11.77
N ARG A 324 0.63 3.90 10.93
CA ARG A 324 1.82 3.15 10.46
C ARG A 324 2.78 2.81 11.60
N LEU A 325 3.08 3.77 12.47
CA LEU A 325 3.98 3.56 13.61
C LEU A 325 3.41 2.55 14.62
N ARG A 326 2.11 2.60 14.93
CA ARG A 326 1.45 1.63 15.81
C ARG A 326 1.53 0.22 15.24
N ARG A 327 1.24 0.03 13.94
CA ARG A 327 1.34 -1.29 13.28
C ARG A 327 2.76 -1.80 13.18
N ALA A 328 3.74 -0.90 13.03
CA ALA A 328 5.16 -1.24 13.03
C ALA A 328 5.67 -1.64 14.42
N SER A 329 5.11 -1.04 15.49
CA SER A 329 5.54 -1.26 16.89
C SER A 329 4.89 -2.47 17.58
N ASN A 330 3.76 -2.99 17.10
CA ASN A 330 3.03 -4.12 17.70
C ASN A 330 3.80 -5.46 17.72
N VAL A 331 5.09 -5.44 17.37
CA VAL A 331 5.99 -6.60 17.34
C VAL A 331 6.47 -7.02 18.73
N ILE A 332 6.39 -6.15 19.76
CA ILE A 332 7.05 -6.38 21.06
C ILE A 332 6.12 -6.89 22.17
N SER A 333 4.79 -6.86 22.01
CA SER A 333 3.86 -7.24 23.07
C SER A 333 3.54 -8.74 23.16
N THR A 334 4.11 -9.59 22.31
CA THR A 334 3.91 -11.04 22.39
C THR A 334 5.24 -11.76 22.57
N THR A 335 5.59 -12.02 23.84
CA THR A 335 6.54 -13.03 24.26
C THR A 335 6.35 -14.36 23.50
N ASN A 336 7.44 -14.87 22.95
CA ASN A 336 7.82 -16.26 22.56
C ASN A 336 6.83 -17.24 21.94
N ASP A 337 5.50 -17.08 22.01
CA ASP A 337 4.55 -18.12 21.53
C ASP A 337 3.91 -17.85 20.15
N SER A 338 3.93 -16.61 19.66
CA SER A 338 3.18 -16.24 18.43
C SER A 338 3.90 -16.60 17.13
N ILE A 339 5.23 -16.75 17.13
CA ILE A 339 6.00 -17.11 15.92
C ILE A 339 5.77 -18.57 15.53
N SER A 340 5.52 -19.45 16.51
CA SER A 340 5.22 -20.87 16.28
C SER A 340 3.81 -21.07 15.69
N THR A 341 2.84 -20.27 16.10
CA THR A 341 1.45 -20.34 15.63
C THR A 341 1.33 -19.87 14.19
N PHE A 342 2.02 -18.77 13.80
CA PHE A 342 2.04 -18.29 12.42
C PHE A 342 2.86 -19.18 11.46
N ARG A 343 3.94 -19.81 11.93
CA ARG A 343 4.67 -20.85 11.17
C ARG A 343 3.85 -22.11 10.92
N GLY A 344 2.88 -22.41 11.77
CA GLY A 344 1.97 -23.55 11.62
C GLY A 344 0.88 -23.34 10.57
N MET A 345 0.36 -22.13 10.40
CA MET A 345 -0.69 -21.81 9.42
C MET A 345 -0.17 -21.77 7.98
N GLY A 346 1.13 -21.56 7.76
CA GLY A 346 1.76 -21.58 6.41
C GLY A 346 2.11 -22.97 5.88
N LYS A 347 1.89 -24.04 6.64
CA LYS A 347 2.25 -25.43 6.22
C LYS A 347 1.21 -26.13 5.35
N LYS A 348 0.04 -25.54 5.11
CA LYS A 348 -0.83 -25.88 3.97
C LYS A 348 -0.86 -24.66 3.04
N ALA A 349 0.24 -24.42 2.35
CA ALA A 349 0.22 -23.56 1.19
C ALA A 349 -0.60 -24.27 0.11
N TYR A 350 -1.84 -23.83 -0.07
CA TYR A 350 -2.59 -24.12 -1.28
C TYR A 350 -1.79 -23.58 -2.45
N THR A 351 -1.44 -24.45 -3.38
CA THR A 351 -0.85 -24.03 -4.65
C THR A 351 -1.94 -23.41 -5.51
N THR A 352 -1.57 -22.60 -6.50
CA THR A 352 -2.50 -22.06 -7.50
C THR A 352 -3.32 -23.17 -8.15
N GLU A 353 -2.74 -24.37 -8.33
CA GLU A 353 -3.39 -25.57 -8.85
C GLU A 353 -4.42 -26.16 -7.87
N ASP A 354 -4.16 -26.10 -6.57
CA ASP A 354 -5.11 -26.56 -5.54
C ASP A 354 -6.36 -25.68 -5.51
N LEU A 355 -6.19 -24.34 -5.60
CA LEU A 355 -7.30 -23.38 -5.68
C LEU A 355 -8.15 -23.57 -6.95
N ILE A 356 -7.52 -23.86 -8.08
CA ILE A 356 -8.21 -24.12 -9.35
C ILE A 356 -8.96 -25.46 -9.30
N ARG A 357 -8.39 -26.47 -8.65
CA ARG A 357 -9.00 -27.80 -8.51
C ARG A 357 -10.21 -27.77 -7.59
N ASP A 358 -10.10 -27.11 -6.43
CA ASP A 358 -11.21 -27.01 -5.46
C ASP A 358 -12.42 -26.29 -6.08
N ARG A 359 -12.22 -25.25 -6.89
CA ARG A 359 -13.30 -24.56 -7.61
C ARG A 359 -13.89 -25.32 -8.78
N LYS A 360 -13.12 -26.21 -9.42
CA LYS A 360 -13.71 -27.13 -10.41
C LYS A 360 -14.62 -28.14 -9.73
N CYS A 361 -14.29 -28.59 -8.50
CA CYS A 361 -15.17 -29.45 -7.71
C CYS A 361 -16.44 -28.71 -7.26
N GLU A 362 -16.34 -27.47 -6.79
CA GLU A 362 -17.51 -26.66 -6.38
C GLU A 362 -18.48 -26.39 -7.54
N ARG A 363 -18.00 -26.02 -8.72
CA ARG A 363 -18.86 -25.82 -9.92
C ARG A 363 -19.51 -27.11 -10.38
N ASN A 364 -18.83 -28.24 -10.28
CA ASN A 364 -19.42 -29.54 -10.66
C ASN A 364 -20.52 -29.97 -9.67
N ILE A 365 -20.44 -29.57 -8.41
CA ILE A 365 -21.47 -29.83 -7.40
C ILE A 365 -22.70 -28.92 -7.64
N GLU A 366 -22.51 -27.64 -7.95
CA GLU A 366 -23.59 -26.71 -8.30
C GLU A 366 -24.31 -27.13 -9.60
N ASP A 367 -23.56 -27.60 -10.63
CA ASP A 367 -24.11 -28.10 -11.88
C ASP A 367 -24.86 -29.45 -11.72
N GLU A 368 -24.60 -30.24 -10.68
CA GLU A 368 -25.32 -31.46 -10.35
C GLU A 368 -26.57 -31.21 -9.50
N GLU A 369 -26.56 -30.18 -8.62
CA GLU A 369 -27.76 -29.79 -7.86
C GLU A 369 -28.83 -29.09 -8.72
N ASP A 370 -28.44 -28.37 -9.79
CA ASP A 370 -29.37 -27.74 -10.73
C ASP A 370 -29.96 -28.75 -11.76
N ARG A 371 -29.51 -30.00 -11.78
CA ARG A 371 -30.02 -31.07 -12.67
C ARG A 371 -30.87 -32.13 -11.96
N GLY A 372 -31.10 -32.01 -10.67
CA GLY A 372 -31.96 -32.86 -9.86
C GLY A 372 -33.26 -32.15 -9.50
#